data_d6353170dd994dceaf0ffc48af6bd21c
#
_entry.id   d6353170dd994dceaf0ffc48af6bd21c
#
_cell.length_a   1.000
_cell.length_b   1.000
_cell.length_c   1.000
_cell.angle_alpha   90.00
_cell.angle_beta   90.00
_cell.angle_gamma   90.00
#
_symmetry.space_group_name_H-M   'P 1'
#
loop_
_entity.id
_entity.type
_entity.pdbx_description
1 polymer ?
#
loop_
_entity_poly.entity_id
_entity_poly.type
_entity_poly.pdbx_seq_one_letter_code
_entity_poly.pdbx_strand_id
1 'polypeptide(L)'
;DPDNPSKAVLPAEGESVRGEKARLAELAVASLDRALWNLRSILKAIGEDQVDRLLLALRQAADPDAALGCLERTLTGHYGFPQELLEEGRLERLTFIFGAGEPMADLAEGHLVEMTSPGFSGPRDPMVEPPRIGGADETARLRSLSRWHRRELLRIVCCELDGGIDVEQTGEALSELADQTVRAAFQVVGAEDLPMGVVALGKWGGRELNFSSDIDLYFLRDDDSDPGPCELAARGILRVLSGHGGSFPIYRTDLRLRPGGVTGPLVPTVSQAR
;
A
#
# COMPACT_ATOMS: atom_id res chain seq x y z
N ASP A 1 24.64 13.12 15.27
CA ASP A 1 23.52 12.92 14.38
C ASP A 1 22.22 13.29 15.12
N PRO A 2 21.54 14.39 14.77
CA PRO A 2 20.35 14.85 15.50
C PRO A 2 19.15 13.91 15.35
N ASP A 3 19.16 13.01 14.39
CA ASP A 3 18.05 12.12 14.04
C ASP A 3 18.18 10.68 14.60
N ASN A 4 19.09 10.48 15.57
CA ASN A 4 19.19 9.17 16.23
C ASN A 4 18.24 9.10 17.44
N PRO A 5 17.09 8.39 17.36
CA PRO A 5 16.11 8.32 18.45
C PRO A 5 16.69 7.73 19.76
N SER A 6 17.82 7.01 19.68
CA SER A 6 18.52 6.49 20.87
C SER A 6 19.19 7.56 21.73
N LYS A 7 19.22 8.83 21.30
CA LYS A 7 19.79 9.97 22.03
C LYS A 7 18.78 11.04 22.43
N ALA A 8 17.47 10.81 22.20
CA ALA A 8 16.44 11.72 22.69
C ALA A 8 16.49 11.74 24.22
N VAL A 9 16.84 12.88 24.80
CA VAL A 9 16.83 13.10 26.27
C VAL A 9 15.35 13.13 26.64
N LEU A 10 14.89 12.10 27.32
CA LEU A 10 13.56 12.09 27.91
C LEU A 10 13.49 13.21 28.98
N PRO A 11 12.37 13.97 29.06
CA PRO A 11 12.18 14.93 30.11
C PRO A 11 12.26 14.25 31.49
N ALA A 12 12.67 14.98 32.51
CA ALA A 12 12.76 14.48 33.89
C ALA A 12 11.43 13.79 34.27
N GLU A 13 11.50 12.55 34.81
CA GLU A 13 10.35 11.69 35.09
C GLU A 13 9.39 12.35 36.12
N GLY A 14 8.41 13.11 35.61
CA GLY A 14 7.23 13.54 36.34
C GLY A 14 6.23 12.41 36.59
N GLU A 15 5.24 12.62 37.47
CA GLU A 15 4.19 11.65 37.76
C GLU A 15 3.45 11.16 36.50
N SER A 16 3.20 12.05 35.53
CA SER A 16 2.58 11.74 34.26
C SER A 16 3.40 10.71 33.44
N VAL A 17 4.72 10.91 33.35
CA VAL A 17 5.63 10.02 32.61
C VAL A 17 5.67 8.61 33.20
N ARG A 18 5.67 8.50 34.55
CA ARG A 18 5.65 7.21 35.23
C ARG A 18 4.33 6.45 34.97
N GLY A 19 3.20 7.17 34.98
CA GLY A 19 1.89 6.60 34.65
C GLY A 19 1.81 6.09 33.23
N GLU A 20 2.30 6.84 32.26
CA GLU A 20 2.35 6.44 30.86
C GLU A 20 3.27 5.22 30.63
N LYS A 21 4.47 5.21 31.24
CA LYS A 21 5.38 4.04 31.18
C LYS A 21 4.72 2.79 31.75
N ALA A 22 4.02 2.88 32.87
CA ALA A 22 3.32 1.75 33.47
C ALA A 22 2.25 1.18 32.50
N ARG A 23 1.46 2.05 31.89
CA ARG A 23 0.40 1.67 30.93
C ARG A 23 0.97 1.09 29.63
N LEU A 24 2.08 1.63 29.12
CA LEU A 24 2.79 1.06 27.96
C LEU A 24 3.39 -0.31 28.28
N ALA A 25 3.89 -0.52 29.50
CA ALA A 25 4.39 -1.82 29.92
C ALA A 25 3.30 -2.91 29.89
N GLU A 26 2.04 -2.57 30.15
CA GLU A 26 0.90 -3.49 30.03
C GLU A 26 0.62 -3.91 28.57
N LEU A 27 1.07 -3.13 27.58
CA LEU A 27 0.90 -3.43 26.15
C LEU A 27 1.99 -4.36 25.60
N ALA A 28 2.94 -4.79 26.43
CA ALA A 28 4.06 -5.66 26.06
C ALA A 28 4.92 -5.11 24.89
N VAL A 29 5.08 -3.79 24.81
CA VAL A 29 5.93 -3.14 23.79
C VAL A 29 7.39 -3.58 23.92
N ALA A 30 8.10 -3.68 22.79
CA ALA A 30 9.48 -4.19 22.73
C ALA A 30 10.48 -3.23 23.42
N SER A 31 10.22 -1.93 23.39
CA SER A 31 11.05 -0.91 24.03
C SER A 31 10.18 0.19 24.65
N LEU A 32 10.11 0.21 25.97
CA LEU A 32 9.34 1.21 26.73
C LEU A 32 9.79 2.64 26.45
N ASP A 33 11.10 2.88 26.30
CA ASP A 33 11.62 4.23 26.06
C ASP A 33 11.27 4.73 24.67
N ARG A 34 11.34 3.84 23.65
CA ARG A 34 10.90 4.15 22.28
C ARG A 34 9.40 4.37 22.21
N ALA A 35 8.62 3.49 22.83
CA ALA A 35 7.17 3.59 22.87
C ALA A 35 6.72 4.90 23.56
N LEU A 36 7.36 5.26 24.68
CA LEU A 36 7.09 6.53 25.37
C LEU A 36 7.46 7.74 24.50
N TRP A 37 8.59 7.69 23.81
CA TRP A 37 8.98 8.76 22.90
C TRP A 37 7.96 8.93 21.78
N ASN A 38 7.54 7.85 21.11
CA ASN A 38 6.51 7.87 20.08
C ASN A 38 5.18 8.42 20.62
N LEU A 39 4.73 7.91 21.78
CA LEU A 39 3.51 8.37 22.43
C LEU A 39 3.53 9.89 22.68
N ARG A 40 4.61 10.40 23.24
CA ARG A 40 4.78 11.83 23.52
C ARG A 40 4.85 12.67 22.26
N SER A 41 5.53 12.19 21.23
CA SER A 41 5.58 12.82 19.91
C SER A 41 4.18 12.95 19.30
N ILE A 42 3.39 11.88 19.37
CA ILE A 42 2.01 11.85 18.89
C ILE A 42 1.14 12.82 19.68
N LEU A 43 1.17 12.76 21.03
CA LEU A 43 0.34 13.60 21.89
C LEU A 43 0.64 15.09 21.71
N LYS A 44 1.89 15.45 21.42
CA LYS A 44 2.25 16.83 21.06
C LYS A 44 1.54 17.29 19.77
N ALA A 45 1.27 16.39 18.84
CA ALA A 45 0.57 16.71 17.59
C ALA A 45 -0.95 16.73 17.75
N ILE A 46 -1.52 15.80 18.54
CA ILE A 46 -2.99 15.62 18.63
C ILE A 46 -3.61 16.21 19.91
N GLY A 47 -2.82 16.54 20.93
CA GLY A 47 -3.25 17.04 22.23
C GLY A 47 -2.98 16.05 23.36
N GLU A 48 -2.47 16.56 24.48
CA GLU A 48 -2.16 15.75 25.68
C GLU A 48 -3.41 15.11 26.31
N ASP A 49 -4.59 15.70 26.12
CA ASP A 49 -5.89 15.20 26.57
C ASP A 49 -6.30 13.90 25.85
N GLN A 50 -5.68 13.56 24.72
CA GLN A 50 -5.96 12.33 23.95
C GLN A 50 -5.22 11.08 24.48
N VAL A 51 -4.41 11.21 25.55
CA VAL A 51 -3.56 10.11 26.05
C VAL A 51 -4.36 8.87 26.42
N ASP A 52 -5.46 9.01 27.12
CA ASP A 52 -6.29 7.88 27.56
C ASP A 52 -6.95 7.17 26.37
N ARG A 53 -7.45 7.95 25.44
CA ARG A 53 -8.05 7.46 24.20
C ARG A 53 -7.04 6.68 23.35
N LEU A 54 -5.85 7.22 23.14
CA LEU A 54 -4.79 6.59 22.37
C LEU A 54 -4.30 5.29 23.03
N LEU A 55 -4.05 5.29 24.35
CA LEU A 55 -3.63 4.09 25.06
C LEU A 55 -4.70 3.00 25.08
N LEU A 56 -5.99 3.37 25.11
CA LEU A 56 -7.08 2.42 24.96
C LEU A 56 -7.12 1.82 23.54
N ALA A 57 -6.93 2.64 22.52
CA ALA A 57 -6.88 2.19 21.13
C ALA A 57 -5.71 1.22 20.88
N LEU A 58 -4.53 1.51 21.46
CA LEU A 58 -3.36 0.63 21.33
C LEU A 58 -3.58 -0.77 21.92
N ARG A 59 -4.47 -0.94 22.89
CA ARG A 59 -4.85 -2.27 23.42
C ARG A 59 -5.58 -3.14 22.40
N GLN A 60 -6.16 -2.54 21.36
CA GLN A 60 -6.86 -3.23 20.28
C GLN A 60 -5.94 -3.51 19.07
N ALA A 61 -4.76 -2.89 19.04
CA ALA A 61 -3.79 -3.09 17.96
C ALA A 61 -3.13 -4.47 18.07
N ALA A 62 -2.98 -5.18 16.97
CA ALA A 62 -2.29 -6.46 16.93
C ALA A 62 -0.79 -6.31 17.28
N ASP A 63 -0.18 -5.22 16.84
CA ASP A 63 1.19 -4.82 17.18
C ASP A 63 1.17 -3.34 17.65
N PRO A 64 1.22 -3.09 18.97
CA PRO A 64 1.26 -1.72 19.52
C PRO A 64 2.52 -0.93 19.14
N ASP A 65 3.67 -1.59 18.96
CA ASP A 65 4.90 -0.92 18.53
C ASP A 65 4.79 -0.44 17.09
N ALA A 66 4.27 -1.30 16.18
CA ALA A 66 3.99 -0.91 14.80
C ALA A 66 2.97 0.24 14.74
N ALA A 67 1.88 0.15 15.52
CA ALA A 67 0.87 1.20 15.59
C ALA A 67 1.46 2.54 16.02
N LEU A 68 2.24 2.56 17.10
CA LEU A 68 2.90 3.77 17.60
C LEU A 68 3.90 4.34 16.59
N GLY A 69 4.71 3.48 15.95
CA GLY A 69 5.68 3.91 14.95
C GLY A 69 5.01 4.49 13.70
N CYS A 70 3.94 3.87 13.22
CA CYS A 70 3.16 4.37 12.08
C CYS A 70 2.46 5.69 12.39
N LEU A 71 1.80 5.79 13.56
CA LEU A 71 1.14 7.02 14.02
C LEU A 71 2.14 8.16 14.14
N GLU A 72 3.29 7.92 14.77
CA GLU A 72 4.32 8.94 14.95
C GLU A 72 4.79 9.48 13.59
N ARG A 73 5.22 8.61 12.67
CA ARG A 73 5.67 9.03 11.33
C ARG A 73 4.60 9.80 10.56
N THR A 74 3.35 9.35 10.67
CA THR A 74 2.25 9.91 9.88
C THR A 74 1.73 11.22 10.45
N LEU A 75 1.60 11.34 11.77
CA LEU A 75 0.97 12.49 12.42
C LEU A 75 1.97 13.62 12.73
N THR A 76 3.27 13.32 12.77
CA THR A 76 4.31 14.32 13.01
C THR A 76 5.04 14.78 11.75
N GLY A 77 4.72 14.15 10.60
CA GLY A 77 5.31 14.45 9.31
C GLY A 77 4.92 15.81 8.72
N HIS A 78 5.44 16.12 7.53
CA HIS A 78 5.39 17.44 6.88
C HIS A 78 4.00 17.95 6.48
N TYR A 79 2.97 17.11 6.47
CA TYR A 79 1.64 17.46 5.94
C TYR A 79 0.67 18.01 6.99
N GLY A 80 1.08 18.12 8.25
CA GLY A 80 0.22 18.52 9.35
C GLY A 80 -0.80 17.44 9.73
N PHE A 81 -1.36 17.59 10.92
CA PHE A 81 -2.34 16.65 11.46
C PHE A 81 -3.76 16.99 10.96
N PRO A 82 -4.46 16.09 10.24
CA PRO A 82 -5.85 16.28 9.87
C PRO A 82 -6.75 16.24 11.11
N GLN A 83 -7.39 17.36 11.44
CA GLN A 83 -8.24 17.47 12.65
C GLN A 83 -9.42 16.48 12.63
N GLU A 84 -9.86 16.08 11.45
CA GLU A 84 -10.90 15.06 11.23
C GLU A 84 -10.55 13.71 11.88
N LEU A 85 -9.27 13.40 12.06
CA LEU A 85 -8.85 12.17 12.73
C LEU A 85 -9.14 12.15 14.24
N LEU A 86 -9.47 13.32 14.85
CA LEU A 86 -9.95 13.40 16.23
C LEU A 86 -11.45 13.14 16.37
N GLU A 87 -12.20 13.10 15.27
CA GLU A 87 -13.62 12.70 15.29
C GLU A 87 -13.76 11.30 15.90
N GLU A 88 -14.95 11.02 16.45
CA GLU A 88 -15.24 9.80 17.18
C GLU A 88 -14.93 8.54 16.32
N GLY A 89 -14.16 7.63 16.89
CA GLY A 89 -13.79 6.34 16.29
C GLY A 89 -12.67 6.38 15.25
N ARG A 90 -12.25 7.54 14.73
CA ARG A 90 -11.27 7.61 13.65
C ARG A 90 -9.83 7.35 14.14
N LEU A 91 -9.45 7.90 15.28
CA LEU A 91 -8.13 7.65 15.87
C LEU A 91 -7.97 6.18 16.27
N GLU A 92 -9.01 5.59 16.84
CA GLU A 92 -9.09 4.17 17.19
C GLU A 92 -8.95 3.30 15.93
N ARG A 93 -9.68 3.64 14.89
CA ARG A 93 -9.64 2.96 13.61
C ARG A 93 -8.24 3.03 12.97
N LEU A 94 -7.63 4.20 12.96
CA LEU A 94 -6.28 4.42 12.44
C LEU A 94 -5.26 3.58 13.23
N THR A 95 -5.35 3.60 14.57
CA THR A 95 -4.48 2.83 15.46
C THR A 95 -4.61 1.33 15.19
N PHE A 96 -5.83 0.83 15.00
CA PHE A 96 -6.10 -0.57 14.67
C PHE A 96 -5.45 -0.97 13.34
N ILE A 97 -5.65 -0.19 12.27
CA ILE A 97 -5.08 -0.47 10.96
C ILE A 97 -3.55 -0.42 11.00
N PHE A 98 -2.97 0.55 11.68
CA PHE A 98 -1.52 0.67 11.80
C PHE A 98 -0.89 -0.44 12.65
N GLY A 99 -1.65 -1.05 13.54
CA GLY A 99 -1.26 -2.26 14.26
C GLY A 99 -1.13 -3.51 13.37
N ALA A 100 -1.57 -3.46 12.13
CA ALA A 100 -1.35 -4.55 11.17
C ALA A 100 0.10 -4.62 10.65
N GLY A 101 0.91 -3.57 10.85
CA GLY A 101 2.33 -3.59 10.55
C GLY A 101 2.88 -2.27 9.98
N GLU A 102 4.19 -2.13 10.01
CA GLU A 102 4.91 -0.92 9.59
C GLU A 102 4.60 -0.42 8.16
N PRO A 103 4.37 -1.29 7.14
CA PRO A 103 4.06 -0.82 5.79
C PRO A 103 2.76 -0.01 5.68
N MET A 104 1.90 -0.07 6.69
CA MET A 104 0.62 0.63 6.67
C MET A 104 0.78 2.16 6.64
N ALA A 105 1.83 2.71 7.26
CA ALA A 105 2.08 4.15 7.23
C ALA A 105 2.30 4.66 5.80
N ASP A 106 3.15 3.95 5.03
CA ASP A 106 3.45 4.33 3.65
C ASP A 106 2.24 4.12 2.73
N LEU A 107 1.48 3.04 2.96
CA LEU A 107 0.28 2.75 2.19
C LEU A 107 -0.83 3.78 2.44
N ALA A 108 -0.97 4.23 3.68
CA ALA A 108 -2.00 5.19 4.11
C ALA A 108 -1.72 6.64 3.69
N GLU A 109 -0.50 6.96 3.22
CA GLU A 109 -0.14 8.32 2.83
C GLU A 109 -1.12 8.92 1.82
N GLY A 110 -1.70 10.06 2.17
CA GLY A 110 -2.71 10.75 1.36
C GLY A 110 -4.14 10.18 1.48
N HIS A 111 -4.38 9.13 2.30
CA HIS A 111 -5.68 8.47 2.45
C HIS A 111 -6.19 8.38 3.90
N LEU A 112 -5.51 9.03 4.87
CA LEU A 112 -5.78 8.89 6.30
C LEU A 112 -7.25 9.14 6.70
N VAL A 113 -7.82 10.25 6.22
CA VAL A 113 -9.20 10.61 6.53
C VAL A 113 -10.18 9.66 5.83
N GLU A 114 -9.88 9.30 4.58
CA GLU A 114 -10.74 8.40 3.78
C GLU A 114 -10.78 6.99 4.40
N MET A 115 -9.62 6.41 4.73
CA MET A 115 -9.52 5.04 5.25
C MET A 115 -10.16 4.85 6.63
N THR A 116 -10.28 5.93 7.41
CA THR A 116 -10.95 5.92 8.71
C THR A 116 -12.44 6.24 8.61
N SER A 117 -12.95 6.56 7.41
CA SER A 117 -14.36 6.88 7.21
C SER A 117 -15.23 5.61 7.22
N PRO A 118 -16.45 5.69 7.76
CA PRO A 118 -17.41 4.59 7.72
C PRO A 118 -17.64 4.09 6.29
N GLY A 119 -17.59 2.78 6.09
CA GLY A 119 -17.86 2.15 4.79
C GLY A 119 -16.69 2.16 3.80
N PHE A 120 -15.52 2.70 4.15
CA PHE A 120 -14.34 2.63 3.28
C PHE A 120 -13.96 1.19 2.94
N SER A 121 -13.98 0.31 3.92
CA SER A 121 -13.66 -1.12 3.81
C SER A 121 -14.86 -2.00 3.46
N GLY A 122 -16.01 -1.41 3.14
CA GLY A 122 -17.20 -2.19 2.80
C GLY A 122 -16.97 -3.09 1.58
N PRO A 123 -17.57 -4.31 1.58
CA PRO A 123 -17.55 -5.18 0.40
C PRO A 123 -18.23 -4.47 -0.77
N ARG A 124 -17.68 -4.64 -1.97
CA ARG A 124 -18.19 -4.07 -3.23
C ARG A 124 -18.35 -5.16 -4.27
N ASP A 125 -19.18 -4.89 -5.25
CA ASP A 125 -19.32 -5.71 -6.45
C ASP A 125 -19.25 -4.79 -7.69
N PRO A 126 -18.21 -4.85 -8.53
CA PRO A 126 -17.00 -5.67 -8.38
C PRO A 126 -16.12 -5.24 -7.21
N MET A 127 -15.33 -6.18 -6.68
CA MET A 127 -14.45 -5.94 -5.53
C MET A 127 -13.39 -4.86 -5.81
N VAL A 128 -12.96 -4.74 -7.04
CA VAL A 128 -12.04 -3.68 -7.51
C VAL A 128 -12.71 -2.90 -8.65
N GLU A 129 -12.89 -1.61 -8.45
CA GLU A 129 -13.40 -0.72 -9.50
C GLU A 129 -12.28 -0.36 -10.49
N PRO A 130 -12.53 -0.40 -11.81
CA PRO A 130 -11.55 0.01 -12.81
C PRO A 130 -11.10 1.46 -12.58
N PRO A 131 -9.80 1.78 -12.75
CA PRO A 131 -9.30 3.12 -12.57
C PRO A 131 -9.79 4.08 -13.67
N ARG A 132 -10.02 5.34 -13.28
CA ARG A 132 -10.19 6.43 -14.24
C ARG A 132 -8.84 7.13 -14.38
N ILE A 133 -8.07 6.76 -15.41
CA ILE A 133 -6.75 7.32 -15.65
C ILE A 133 -6.89 8.72 -16.26
N GLY A 134 -6.61 9.75 -15.44
CA GLY A 134 -6.61 11.15 -15.85
C GLY A 134 -5.19 11.70 -15.90
N GLY A 135 -4.97 12.70 -16.79
CA GLY A 135 -3.71 13.40 -16.89
C GLY A 135 -3.36 13.85 -18.30
N ALA A 136 -2.74 15.03 -18.43
CA ALA A 136 -2.36 15.64 -19.71
C ALA A 136 -1.15 14.95 -20.35
N ASP A 137 -0.31 14.28 -19.54
CA ASP A 137 0.91 13.60 -19.96
C ASP A 137 1.07 12.25 -19.25
N GLU A 138 2.07 11.48 -19.67
CA GLU A 138 2.38 10.15 -19.12
C GLU A 138 2.63 10.21 -17.60
N THR A 139 3.35 11.23 -17.13
CA THR A 139 3.67 11.38 -15.70
C THR A 139 2.42 11.65 -14.86
N ALA A 140 1.51 12.46 -15.35
CA ALA A 140 0.24 12.74 -14.67
C ALA A 140 -0.66 11.49 -14.64
N ARG A 141 -0.71 10.74 -15.74
CA ARG A 141 -1.43 9.45 -15.82
C ARG A 141 -0.84 8.41 -14.87
N LEU A 142 0.50 8.29 -14.82
CA LEU A 142 1.17 7.39 -13.88
C LEU A 142 0.86 7.73 -12.42
N ARG A 143 0.88 9.01 -12.06
CA ARG A 143 0.49 9.46 -10.70
C ARG A 143 -0.97 9.13 -10.38
N SER A 144 -1.87 9.27 -11.35
CA SER A 144 -3.28 8.90 -11.22
C SER A 144 -3.42 7.40 -10.94
N LEU A 145 -2.72 6.56 -11.72
CA LEU A 145 -2.70 5.10 -11.53
C LEU A 145 -2.14 4.70 -10.17
N SER A 146 -0.99 5.24 -9.77
CA SER A 146 -0.34 4.93 -8.49
C SER A 146 -1.23 5.28 -7.29
N ARG A 147 -1.92 6.43 -7.35
CA ARG A 147 -2.85 6.84 -6.29
C ARG A 147 -4.05 5.91 -6.20
N TRP A 148 -4.65 5.57 -7.34
CA TRP A 148 -5.78 4.65 -7.40
C TRP A 148 -5.40 3.25 -6.88
N HIS A 149 -4.27 2.70 -7.35
CA HIS A 149 -3.78 1.39 -6.93
C HIS A 149 -3.57 1.33 -5.41
N ARG A 150 -2.89 2.34 -4.84
CA ARG A 150 -2.65 2.44 -3.40
C ARG A 150 -3.94 2.49 -2.60
N ARG A 151 -4.90 3.30 -3.07
CA ARG A 151 -6.22 3.41 -2.44
C ARG A 151 -6.97 2.07 -2.44
N GLU A 152 -7.02 1.36 -3.57
CA GLU A 152 -7.70 0.07 -3.65
C GLU A 152 -6.97 -1.02 -2.84
N LEU A 153 -5.63 -1.05 -2.86
CA LEU A 153 -4.85 -1.94 -2.01
C LEU A 153 -5.16 -1.70 -0.52
N LEU A 154 -5.16 -0.44 -0.08
CA LEU A 154 -5.50 -0.08 1.30
C LEU A 154 -6.94 -0.49 1.66
N ARG A 155 -7.88 -0.35 0.70
CA ARG A 155 -9.28 -0.78 0.91
C ARG A 155 -9.38 -2.29 1.09
N ILE A 156 -8.66 -3.09 0.28
CA ILE A 156 -8.62 -4.56 0.42
C ILE A 156 -8.06 -4.94 1.78
N VAL A 157 -6.94 -4.33 2.21
CA VAL A 157 -6.36 -4.54 3.55
C VAL A 157 -7.39 -4.25 4.64
N CYS A 158 -8.04 -3.09 4.59
CA CYS A 158 -9.05 -2.72 5.58
C CYS A 158 -10.25 -3.67 5.58
N CYS A 159 -10.68 -4.15 4.40
CA CYS A 159 -11.78 -5.09 4.29
C CYS A 159 -11.45 -6.45 4.94
N GLU A 160 -10.24 -6.97 4.74
CA GLU A 160 -9.75 -8.19 5.37
C GLU A 160 -9.63 -8.02 6.90
N LEU A 161 -9.02 -6.90 7.36
CA LEU A 161 -8.87 -6.59 8.79
C LEU A 161 -10.24 -6.49 9.51
N ASP A 162 -11.25 -6.04 8.81
CA ASP A 162 -12.63 -5.96 9.33
C ASP A 162 -13.38 -7.31 9.29
N GLY A 163 -12.77 -8.35 8.72
CA GLY A 163 -13.42 -9.64 8.51
C GLY A 163 -14.53 -9.59 7.43
N GLY A 164 -14.50 -8.57 6.56
CA GLY A 164 -15.44 -8.43 5.46
C GLY A 164 -15.17 -9.34 4.27
N ILE A 165 -13.95 -9.86 4.17
CA ILE A 165 -13.51 -10.88 3.21
C ILE A 165 -12.57 -11.86 3.90
N ASP A 166 -12.55 -13.10 3.42
CA ASP A 166 -11.61 -14.12 3.86
C ASP A 166 -10.31 -14.11 3.02
N VAL A 167 -9.38 -15.02 3.36
CA VAL A 167 -8.05 -15.08 2.72
C VAL A 167 -8.13 -15.44 1.22
N GLU A 168 -9.10 -16.27 0.82
CA GLU A 168 -9.30 -16.66 -0.59
C GLU A 168 -9.85 -15.46 -1.38
N GLN A 169 -10.86 -14.80 -0.84
CA GLN A 169 -11.43 -13.57 -1.41
C GLN A 169 -10.39 -12.43 -1.47
N THR A 170 -9.49 -12.34 -0.49
CA THR A 170 -8.36 -11.41 -0.52
C THR A 170 -7.44 -11.71 -1.69
N GLY A 171 -7.08 -12.98 -1.93
CA GLY A 171 -6.25 -13.40 -3.06
C GLY A 171 -6.90 -13.07 -4.42
N GLU A 172 -8.21 -13.30 -4.54
CA GLU A 172 -8.99 -12.92 -5.72
C GLU A 172 -9.01 -11.40 -5.93
N ALA A 173 -9.28 -10.62 -4.88
CA ALA A 173 -9.33 -9.15 -4.94
C ALA A 173 -7.96 -8.55 -5.33
N LEU A 174 -6.86 -9.06 -4.76
CA LEU A 174 -5.50 -8.64 -5.12
C LEU A 174 -5.16 -9.00 -6.57
N SER A 175 -5.60 -10.15 -7.05
CA SER A 175 -5.40 -10.58 -8.44
C SER A 175 -6.21 -9.72 -9.41
N GLU A 176 -7.44 -9.35 -9.05
CA GLU A 176 -8.24 -8.40 -9.82
C GLU A 176 -7.61 -7.00 -9.83
N LEU A 177 -7.05 -6.56 -8.70
CA LEU A 177 -6.30 -5.31 -8.64
C LEU A 177 -5.11 -5.32 -9.60
N ALA A 178 -4.40 -6.46 -9.71
CA ALA A 178 -3.31 -6.62 -10.67
C ALA A 178 -3.82 -6.57 -12.12
N ASP A 179 -4.93 -7.24 -12.43
CA ASP A 179 -5.57 -7.20 -13.75
C ASP A 179 -5.90 -5.77 -14.17
N GLN A 180 -6.59 -5.02 -13.31
CA GLN A 180 -6.98 -3.64 -13.58
C GLN A 180 -5.76 -2.70 -13.68
N THR A 181 -4.75 -2.94 -12.86
CA THR A 181 -3.50 -2.16 -12.89
C THR A 181 -2.74 -2.35 -14.20
N VAL A 182 -2.63 -3.59 -14.66
CA VAL A 182 -1.94 -3.89 -15.93
C VAL A 182 -2.73 -3.35 -17.12
N ARG A 183 -4.07 -3.50 -17.17
CA ARG A 183 -4.90 -2.86 -18.18
C ARG A 183 -4.71 -1.34 -18.21
N ALA A 184 -4.69 -0.71 -17.04
CA ALA A 184 -4.46 0.74 -16.93
C ALA A 184 -3.03 1.14 -17.35
N ALA A 185 -2.03 0.27 -17.16
CA ALA A 185 -0.68 0.54 -17.63
C ALA A 185 -0.61 0.63 -19.16
N PHE A 186 -1.41 -0.17 -19.90
CA PHE A 186 -1.57 0.00 -21.36
C PHE A 186 -2.10 1.40 -21.70
N GLN A 187 -3.10 1.89 -20.95
CA GLN A 187 -3.65 3.25 -21.14
C GLN A 187 -2.62 4.34 -20.85
N VAL A 188 -1.82 4.16 -19.80
CA VAL A 188 -0.77 5.14 -19.44
C VAL A 188 0.22 5.32 -20.58
N VAL A 189 0.63 4.22 -21.24
CA VAL A 189 1.61 4.24 -22.34
C VAL A 189 0.99 4.43 -23.72
N GLY A 190 -0.35 4.46 -23.83
CA GLY A 190 -1.06 4.62 -25.12
C GLY A 190 -0.92 3.40 -26.03
N ALA A 191 -1.05 2.20 -25.49
CA ALA A 191 -0.83 0.94 -26.19
C ALA A 191 -2.07 0.04 -26.26
N GLU A 192 -3.28 0.58 -25.98
CA GLU A 192 -4.52 -0.20 -25.92
C GLU A 192 -4.89 -0.86 -27.26
N ASP A 193 -4.53 -0.20 -28.36
CA ASP A 193 -4.86 -0.65 -29.72
C ASP A 193 -3.78 -1.55 -30.34
N LEU A 194 -2.68 -1.82 -29.62
CA LEU A 194 -1.63 -2.70 -30.13
C LEU A 194 -2.08 -4.17 -30.08
N PRO A 195 -1.72 -4.97 -31.12
CA PRO A 195 -2.08 -6.40 -31.17
C PRO A 195 -1.18 -7.22 -30.24
N MET A 196 -1.25 -6.92 -28.95
CA MET A 196 -0.49 -7.59 -27.90
C MET A 196 -1.30 -7.71 -26.61
N GLY A 197 -0.87 -8.63 -25.73
CA GLY A 197 -1.48 -8.84 -24.43
C GLY A 197 -0.50 -9.34 -23.41
N VAL A 198 -1.00 -9.56 -22.20
CA VAL A 198 -0.26 -10.10 -21.06
C VAL A 198 -0.88 -11.43 -20.65
N VAL A 199 -0.02 -12.39 -20.33
CA VAL A 199 -0.38 -13.66 -19.70
C VAL A 199 0.07 -13.60 -18.25
N ALA A 200 -0.88 -13.69 -17.34
CA ALA A 200 -0.64 -13.80 -15.91
C ALA A 200 -0.22 -15.23 -15.55
N LEU A 201 0.80 -15.36 -14.71
CA LEU A 201 1.34 -16.64 -14.26
C LEU A 201 1.40 -16.71 -12.73
N GLY A 202 1.88 -17.83 -12.21
CA GLY A 202 2.10 -18.02 -10.78
C GLY A 202 0.86 -17.73 -9.96
N LYS A 203 1.02 -17.05 -8.84
CA LYS A 203 -0.08 -16.69 -7.93
C LYS A 203 -1.10 -15.75 -8.57
N TRP A 204 -0.63 -14.84 -9.43
CA TRP A 204 -1.55 -13.95 -10.15
C TRP A 204 -2.44 -14.73 -11.10
N GLY A 205 -1.87 -15.64 -11.94
CA GLY A 205 -2.63 -16.50 -12.83
C GLY A 205 -3.57 -17.46 -12.10
N GLY A 206 -3.18 -17.91 -10.89
CA GLY A 206 -3.98 -18.75 -10.01
C GLY A 206 -5.04 -18.02 -9.18
N ARG A 207 -5.12 -16.69 -9.26
CA ARG A 207 -6.05 -15.85 -8.46
C ARG A 207 -5.80 -15.94 -6.94
N GLU A 208 -4.54 -16.09 -6.54
CA GLU A 208 -4.10 -16.29 -5.14
C GLU A 208 -2.94 -15.36 -4.75
N LEU A 209 -2.95 -14.11 -5.26
CA LEU A 209 -1.97 -13.11 -4.88
C LEU A 209 -2.04 -12.81 -3.38
N ASN A 210 -0.88 -12.50 -2.78
CA ASN A 210 -0.80 -11.89 -1.46
C ASN A 210 -0.25 -10.46 -1.52
N PHE A 211 -0.32 -9.72 -0.41
CA PHE A 211 0.08 -8.31 -0.33
C PHE A 211 1.55 -8.03 -0.70
N SER A 212 2.42 -9.01 -0.60
CA SER A 212 3.86 -8.88 -0.90
C SER A 212 4.30 -9.66 -2.14
N SER A 213 3.36 -10.15 -2.95
CA SER A 213 3.67 -10.91 -4.16
C SER A 213 4.28 -10.04 -5.24
N ASP A 214 5.29 -10.58 -5.91
CA ASP A 214 5.62 -10.17 -7.27
C ASP A 214 4.52 -10.63 -8.21
N ILE A 215 4.38 -9.99 -9.37
CA ILE A 215 3.53 -10.47 -10.44
C ILE A 215 4.37 -11.14 -11.51
N ASP A 216 4.08 -12.42 -11.75
CA ASP A 216 4.70 -13.23 -12.77
C ASP A 216 3.93 -13.06 -14.08
N LEU A 217 4.61 -12.64 -15.13
CA LEU A 217 3.94 -12.37 -16.40
C LEU A 217 4.86 -12.60 -17.60
N TYR A 218 4.26 -12.74 -18.77
CA TYR A 218 4.92 -12.49 -20.04
C TYR A 218 3.97 -11.82 -21.03
N PHE A 219 4.56 -11.11 -21.99
CA PHE A 219 3.82 -10.48 -23.09
C PHE A 219 3.69 -11.43 -24.26
N LEU A 220 2.60 -11.29 -25.01
CA LEU A 220 2.39 -11.93 -26.30
C LEU A 220 1.97 -10.90 -27.34
N ARG A 221 2.30 -11.13 -28.58
CA ARG A 221 1.78 -10.37 -29.73
C ARG A 221 1.24 -11.31 -30.80
N ASP A 222 0.40 -10.77 -31.67
CA ASP A 222 -0.11 -11.52 -32.84
C ASP A 222 1.05 -11.86 -33.77
N ASP A 223 0.95 -13.01 -34.45
CA ASP A 223 2.01 -13.54 -35.31
C ASP A 223 2.41 -12.59 -36.45
N ASP A 224 1.44 -11.87 -37.01
CA ASP A 224 1.64 -10.93 -38.13
C ASP A 224 1.94 -9.48 -37.67
N SER A 225 2.05 -9.22 -36.37
CA SER A 225 2.26 -7.88 -35.87
C SER A 225 3.73 -7.44 -35.92
N ASP A 226 3.97 -6.12 -36.08
CA ASP A 226 5.30 -5.55 -35.96
C ASP A 226 5.82 -5.66 -34.51
N PRO A 227 7.00 -6.29 -34.29
CA PRO A 227 7.58 -6.41 -32.94
C PRO A 227 7.97 -5.08 -32.32
N GLY A 228 8.39 -4.09 -33.11
CA GLY A 228 8.95 -2.82 -32.61
C GLY A 228 8.00 -2.04 -31.69
N PRO A 229 6.79 -1.68 -32.13
CA PRO A 229 5.81 -1.00 -31.28
C PRO A 229 5.43 -1.84 -30.03
N CYS A 230 5.28 -3.17 -30.17
CA CYS A 230 4.92 -4.04 -29.06
C CYS A 230 6.04 -4.11 -28.01
N GLU A 231 7.31 -4.20 -28.42
CA GLU A 231 8.45 -4.18 -27.48
C GLU A 231 8.59 -2.84 -26.77
N LEU A 232 8.38 -1.73 -27.47
CA LEU A 232 8.40 -0.40 -26.88
C LEU A 232 7.31 -0.26 -25.81
N ALA A 233 6.10 -0.70 -26.13
CA ALA A 233 4.97 -0.71 -25.20
C ALA A 233 5.25 -1.60 -23.97
N ALA A 234 5.74 -2.83 -24.18
CA ALA A 234 6.07 -3.73 -23.08
C ALA A 234 7.10 -3.11 -22.10
N ARG A 235 8.17 -2.48 -22.63
CA ARG A 235 9.15 -1.77 -21.81
C ARG A 235 8.52 -0.57 -21.08
N GLY A 236 7.60 0.16 -21.72
CA GLY A 236 6.81 1.23 -21.11
C GLY A 236 5.95 0.72 -19.95
N ILE A 237 5.20 -0.36 -20.16
CA ILE A 237 4.35 -0.99 -19.13
C ILE A 237 5.20 -1.45 -17.94
N LEU A 238 6.33 -2.11 -18.16
CA LEU A 238 7.24 -2.51 -17.07
C LEU A 238 7.77 -1.32 -16.28
N ARG A 239 8.09 -0.19 -16.94
CA ARG A 239 8.49 1.06 -16.25
C ARG A 239 7.33 1.62 -15.40
N VAL A 240 6.11 1.61 -15.91
CA VAL A 240 4.92 2.03 -15.18
C VAL A 240 4.74 1.18 -13.92
N LEU A 241 4.80 -0.14 -14.05
CA LEU A 241 4.63 -1.06 -12.91
C LEU A 241 5.74 -0.93 -11.87
N SER A 242 6.99 -0.69 -12.30
CA SER A 242 8.14 -0.52 -11.38
C SER A 242 8.22 0.84 -10.71
N GLY A 243 7.33 1.79 -11.05
CA GLY A 243 7.28 3.10 -10.39
C GLY A 243 8.38 4.08 -10.79
N HIS A 244 9.00 3.95 -11.96
CA HIS A 244 10.00 4.91 -12.44
C HIS A 244 9.39 6.30 -12.65
N GLY A 245 10.12 7.34 -12.24
CA GLY A 245 9.69 8.75 -12.39
C GLY A 245 9.15 9.38 -11.10
N GLY A 246 9.52 8.86 -9.92
CA GLY A 246 9.15 9.43 -8.61
C GLY A 246 7.79 8.96 -8.07
N SER A 247 7.22 7.96 -8.72
CA SER A 247 6.05 7.23 -8.18
C SER A 247 6.51 6.03 -7.36
N PHE A 248 5.73 5.65 -6.36
CA PHE A 248 5.97 4.40 -5.63
C PHE A 248 5.90 3.21 -6.59
N PRO A 249 6.77 2.18 -6.41
CA PRO A 249 6.63 0.92 -7.13
C PRO A 249 5.22 0.36 -6.93
N ILE A 250 4.54 0.06 -8.04
CA ILE A 250 3.21 -0.55 -8.00
C ILE A 250 3.37 -2.05 -7.80
N TYR A 251 4.15 -2.69 -8.70
CA TYR A 251 4.50 -4.10 -8.61
C TYR A 251 5.97 -4.34 -8.95
N ARG A 252 6.57 -5.31 -8.29
CA ARG A 252 7.75 -6.00 -8.80
C ARG A 252 7.27 -7.02 -9.83
N THR A 253 7.90 -7.04 -11.00
CA THR A 253 7.50 -7.91 -12.11
C THR A 253 8.54 -8.99 -12.34
N ASP A 254 8.11 -10.25 -12.50
CA ASP A 254 8.97 -11.36 -12.86
C ASP A 254 8.64 -11.87 -14.26
N LEU A 255 9.65 -11.86 -15.12
CA LEU A 255 9.56 -12.29 -16.52
C LEU A 255 10.34 -13.59 -16.80
N ARG A 256 10.87 -14.26 -15.77
CA ARG A 256 11.71 -15.44 -15.94
C ARG A 256 10.97 -16.64 -16.55
N LEU A 257 9.66 -16.69 -16.35
CA LEU A 257 8.80 -17.76 -16.86
C LEU A 257 8.35 -17.56 -18.32
N ARG A 258 8.81 -16.48 -19.00
CA ARG A 258 8.47 -16.24 -20.39
C ARG A 258 9.06 -17.30 -21.33
N PRO A 259 8.46 -17.57 -22.49
CA PRO A 259 8.99 -18.46 -23.50
C PRO A 259 10.45 -18.12 -23.89
N GLY A 260 11.33 -19.12 -23.84
CA GLY A 260 12.77 -18.92 -24.05
C GLY A 260 13.52 -18.32 -22.83
N GLY A 261 12.87 -18.12 -21.68
CA GLY A 261 13.47 -17.59 -20.46
C GLY A 261 14.05 -16.20 -20.66
N VAL A 262 15.12 -15.88 -19.92
CA VAL A 262 15.77 -14.54 -20.00
C VAL A 262 16.42 -14.22 -21.34
N THR A 263 16.72 -15.22 -22.16
CA THR A 263 17.32 -15.06 -23.50
C THR A 263 16.31 -14.97 -24.64
N GLY A 264 15.05 -15.31 -24.36
CA GLY A 264 13.96 -15.21 -25.33
C GLY A 264 13.50 -13.77 -25.58
N PRO A 265 12.73 -13.53 -26.66
CA PRO A 265 12.19 -12.22 -26.97
C PRO A 265 11.32 -11.69 -25.81
N LEU A 266 11.28 -10.37 -25.65
CA LEU A 266 10.45 -9.74 -24.61
C LEU A 266 8.95 -9.94 -24.91
N VAL A 267 8.59 -9.88 -26.20
CA VAL A 267 7.22 -10.03 -26.67
C VAL A 267 7.21 -11.10 -27.79
N PRO A 268 7.24 -12.42 -27.44
CA PRO A 268 7.13 -13.47 -28.42
C PRO A 268 5.75 -13.44 -29.12
N THR A 269 5.67 -14.05 -30.29
CA THR A 269 4.38 -14.27 -30.95
C THR A 269 3.62 -15.43 -30.28
N VAL A 270 2.32 -15.50 -30.52
CA VAL A 270 1.49 -16.62 -30.03
C VAL A 270 2.05 -17.98 -30.52
N SER A 271 2.51 -18.07 -31.77
CA SER A 271 3.13 -19.28 -32.30
C SER A 271 4.48 -19.63 -31.64
N GLN A 272 5.28 -18.64 -31.24
CA GLN A 272 6.54 -18.85 -30.53
C GLN A 272 6.37 -19.27 -29.06
N ALA A 273 5.21 -19.04 -28.49
CA ALA A 273 4.89 -19.36 -27.10
C ALA A 273 4.27 -20.76 -26.92
N ARG A 274 3.95 -21.44 -28.01
CA ARG A 274 3.46 -22.84 -28.04
C ARG A 274 4.60 -23.83 -28.03
#